data_6bf24fb0ef5e960a8ff44d9d586c7d60
#
_entry.id   6bf24fb0ef5e960a8ff44d9d586c7d60
#
_cell.length_a   1.000
_cell.length_b   1.000
_cell.length_c   1.000
_cell.angle_alpha   90.00
_cell.angle_beta   90.00
_cell.angle_gamma   90.00
#
_symmetry.space_group_name_H-M   'P 1'
#
loop_
_entity.id
_entity.type
_entity.pdbx_description
1 polymer ?
#
loop_
_entity_poly.entity_id
_entity_poly.type
_entity_poly.pdbx_seq_one_letter_code
_entity_poly.pdbx_strand_id
1 'polypeptide(L)'
;MKLHGADWNDAMDMAWENGESVAFTCAYAGNMKNIAEYLRKLQEKEMFDRIEVAEEMEILFTGDRELYESPEKKQQLLRQYTEKCAHDISGNTIVIRLDQLSRNLDEKADWMMENIRRREWVKDGENGWFNGYYDDHKRPVERAENSQVRMMLTSQVFAIMSKTAQKDQIESICKSADKYLFERQAGGYRLNTNFHEEKFDLGRMFGFA
;
A
#
# COMPACT_ATOMS: atom_id res chain seq x y z
N MET A 1 -4.96 -0.74 -2.39
CA MET A 1 -4.70 -1.07 -3.82
C MET A 1 -5.33 -2.42 -4.10
N LYS A 2 -6.07 -2.57 -5.19
CA LYS A 2 -6.69 -3.84 -5.56
C LYS A 2 -5.60 -4.84 -5.99
N LEU A 3 -5.66 -6.05 -5.46
CA LEU A 3 -4.92 -7.20 -5.98
C LEU A 3 -5.64 -7.75 -7.21
N HIS A 4 -4.89 -8.25 -8.16
CA HIS A 4 -5.44 -8.97 -9.30
C HIS A 4 -4.68 -10.29 -9.43
N GLY A 5 -5.40 -11.40 -9.23
CA GLY A 5 -4.80 -12.72 -9.28
C GLY A 5 -3.76 -12.97 -8.17
N ALA A 6 -3.98 -12.46 -6.97
CA ALA A 6 -3.07 -12.53 -5.81
C ALA A 6 -1.70 -11.83 -6.02
N ASP A 7 -1.52 -11.15 -7.15
CA ASP A 7 -0.35 -10.39 -7.53
C ASP A 7 0.97 -11.21 -7.38
N TRP A 8 1.97 -10.71 -6.63
CA TRP A 8 3.24 -11.42 -6.44
C TRP A 8 3.17 -12.61 -5.48
N ASN A 9 2.13 -12.68 -4.63
CA ASN A 9 1.99 -13.73 -3.64
C ASN A 9 0.96 -14.78 -4.06
N ASP A 10 1.38 -15.77 -4.80
CA ASP A 10 0.56 -16.87 -5.31
C ASP A 10 -0.14 -17.69 -4.23
N ALA A 11 0.23 -17.52 -2.96
CA ALA A 11 -0.42 -18.21 -1.85
C ALA A 11 -1.69 -17.49 -1.32
N MET A 12 -2.01 -16.33 -1.86
CA MET A 12 -3.17 -15.52 -1.45
C MET A 12 -4.40 -15.79 -2.35
N ASP A 13 -4.74 -17.04 -2.56
CA ASP A 13 -5.88 -17.43 -3.42
C ASP A 13 -7.21 -16.82 -2.95
N MET A 14 -7.34 -16.51 -1.64
CA MET A 14 -8.51 -15.86 -1.06
C MET A 14 -8.68 -14.37 -1.46
N ALA A 15 -7.71 -13.82 -2.16
CA ALA A 15 -7.70 -12.42 -2.58
C ALA A 15 -7.73 -12.27 -4.12
N TRP A 16 -8.21 -13.30 -4.83
CA TRP A 16 -8.12 -13.38 -6.29
C TRP A 16 -8.96 -12.33 -7.02
N GLU A 17 -10.21 -12.11 -6.59
CA GLU A 17 -11.16 -11.27 -7.32
C GLU A 17 -11.18 -9.82 -6.80
N ASN A 18 -11.33 -9.66 -5.49
CA ASN A 18 -11.58 -8.38 -4.84
C ASN A 18 -10.57 -8.06 -3.73
N GLY A 19 -9.52 -8.87 -3.61
CA GLY A 19 -8.50 -8.66 -2.62
C GLY A 19 -7.82 -7.30 -2.73
N GLU A 20 -7.33 -6.78 -1.62
CA GLU A 20 -6.63 -5.52 -1.55
C GLU A 20 -5.28 -5.65 -0.86
N SER A 21 -4.27 -4.95 -1.38
CA SER A 21 -2.94 -4.86 -0.78
C SER A 21 -2.71 -3.52 -0.10
N VAL A 22 -2.65 -3.52 1.21
CA VAL A 22 -2.18 -2.40 2.01
C VAL A 22 -0.66 -2.28 1.89
N ALA A 23 0.05 -3.41 1.81
CA ALA A 23 1.50 -3.44 1.62
C ALA A 23 1.94 -2.67 0.37
N PHE A 24 1.32 -2.93 -0.78
CA PHE A 24 1.59 -2.17 -1.99
C PHE A 24 1.09 -0.72 -1.91
N THR A 25 0.00 -0.45 -1.20
CA THR A 25 -0.43 0.93 -0.96
C THR A 25 0.64 1.72 -0.21
N CYS A 26 1.31 1.10 0.79
CA CYS A 26 2.48 1.68 1.45
C CYS A 26 3.61 1.97 0.46
N ALA A 27 3.98 0.99 -0.39
CA ALA A 27 5.04 1.16 -1.37
C ALA A 27 4.76 2.31 -2.34
N TYR A 28 3.54 2.41 -2.87
CA TYR A 28 3.15 3.48 -3.80
C TYR A 28 3.11 4.85 -3.11
N ALA A 29 2.66 4.94 -1.86
CA ALA A 29 2.73 6.18 -1.10
C ALA A 29 4.18 6.63 -0.89
N GLY A 30 5.08 5.70 -0.55
CA GLY A 30 6.51 5.96 -0.48
C GLY A 30 7.11 6.42 -1.80
N ASN A 31 6.72 5.81 -2.92
CA ASN A 31 7.16 6.21 -4.26
C ASN A 31 6.69 7.62 -4.62
N MET A 32 5.44 7.99 -4.28
CA MET A 32 4.96 9.36 -4.49
C MET A 32 5.80 10.38 -3.71
N LYS A 33 6.17 10.08 -2.45
CA LYS A 33 7.08 10.92 -1.65
C LYS A 33 8.44 11.08 -2.31
N ASN A 34 9.02 9.98 -2.78
CA ASN A 34 10.32 10.01 -3.46
C ASN A 34 10.27 10.84 -4.74
N ILE A 35 9.22 10.66 -5.56
CA ILE A 35 9.04 11.47 -6.78
C ILE A 35 8.90 12.94 -6.43
N ALA A 36 8.06 13.29 -5.44
CA ALA A 36 7.90 14.67 -4.99
C ALA A 36 9.24 15.28 -4.53
N GLU A 37 10.07 14.53 -3.82
CA GLU A 37 11.40 14.96 -3.41
C GLU A 37 12.32 15.19 -4.60
N TYR A 38 12.33 14.29 -5.59
CA TYR A 38 13.13 14.45 -6.80
C TYR A 38 12.72 15.68 -7.61
N LEU A 39 11.41 15.93 -7.75
CA LEU A 39 10.91 17.13 -8.43
C LEU A 39 11.38 18.41 -7.76
N ARG A 40 11.36 18.48 -6.43
CA ARG A 40 11.90 19.62 -5.68
C ARG A 40 13.40 19.82 -5.89
N LYS A 41 14.18 18.72 -5.88
CA LYS A 41 15.63 18.79 -6.14
C LYS A 41 15.96 19.27 -7.54
N LEU A 42 15.17 18.90 -8.55
CA LEU A 42 15.34 19.42 -9.92
C LEU A 42 15.04 20.91 -10.00
N GLN A 43 14.03 21.38 -9.28
CA GLN A 43 13.68 22.78 -9.21
C GLN A 43 14.74 23.61 -8.45
N GLU A 44 15.22 23.11 -7.30
CA GLU A 44 16.28 23.75 -6.51
C GLU A 44 17.60 23.92 -7.28
N LYS A 45 17.88 22.99 -8.20
CA LYS A 45 19.05 23.07 -9.09
C LYS A 45 18.82 23.91 -10.34
N GLU A 46 17.69 24.59 -10.44
CA GLU A 46 17.28 25.40 -11.59
C GLU A 46 17.35 24.65 -12.94
N MET A 47 17.22 23.30 -12.89
CA MET A 47 17.28 22.49 -14.11
C MET A 47 15.97 22.57 -14.89
N PHE A 48 14.86 22.51 -14.16
CA PHE A 48 13.50 22.57 -14.73
C PHE A 48 12.55 23.20 -13.71
N ASP A 49 11.56 23.94 -14.18
CA ASP A 49 10.44 24.46 -13.38
C ASP A 49 9.10 23.82 -13.76
N ARG A 50 9.06 23.13 -14.90
CA ARG A 50 7.87 22.51 -15.50
C ARG A 50 8.23 21.20 -16.18
N ILE A 51 7.24 20.34 -16.33
CA ILE A 51 7.31 19.13 -17.15
C ILE A 51 6.08 19.04 -18.06
N GLU A 52 6.25 18.35 -19.18
CA GLU A 52 5.15 17.94 -20.05
C GLU A 52 4.74 16.51 -19.71
N VAL A 53 3.44 16.28 -19.58
CA VAL A 53 2.85 14.96 -19.37
C VAL A 53 1.67 14.78 -20.31
N ALA A 54 1.27 13.53 -20.59
CA ALA A 54 0.09 13.26 -21.40
C ALA A 54 -1.15 13.95 -20.81
N GLU A 55 -1.98 14.55 -21.66
CA GLU A 55 -3.16 15.30 -21.20
C GLU A 55 -4.16 14.44 -20.43
N GLU A 56 -4.20 13.13 -20.70
CA GLU A 56 -5.05 12.19 -19.99
C GLU A 56 -4.73 12.12 -18.49
N MET A 57 -3.48 12.42 -18.12
CA MET A 57 -3.05 12.43 -16.71
C MET A 57 -3.60 13.62 -15.91
N GLU A 58 -4.11 14.67 -16.56
CA GLU A 58 -4.60 15.88 -15.88
C GLU A 58 -5.61 15.53 -14.79
N ILE A 59 -6.52 14.60 -15.10
CA ILE A 59 -7.56 14.17 -14.18
C ILE A 59 -7.00 13.55 -12.88
N LEU A 60 -5.81 12.97 -12.95
CA LEU A 60 -5.15 12.36 -11.78
C LEU A 60 -4.53 13.42 -10.86
N PHE A 61 -4.27 14.63 -11.35
CA PHE A 61 -3.72 15.74 -10.56
C PHE A 61 -4.82 16.64 -9.98
N THR A 62 -6.07 16.40 -10.35
CA THR A 62 -7.22 17.02 -9.72
C THR A 62 -7.56 16.32 -8.42
N GLY A 63 -8.10 17.01 -7.50
CA GLY A 63 -8.64 16.39 -6.31
C GLY A 63 -8.20 17.07 -5.05
N ASP A 64 -9.19 17.30 -4.24
CA ASP A 64 -9.09 17.72 -2.87
C ASP A 64 -9.19 16.50 -1.93
N ARG A 65 -9.09 16.76 -0.65
CA ARG A 65 -9.17 15.73 0.39
C ARG A 65 -10.53 14.99 0.39
N GLU A 66 -11.62 15.67 0.01
CA GLU A 66 -12.96 15.06 -0.05
C GLU A 66 -13.03 13.94 -1.09
N LEU A 67 -12.35 14.11 -2.22
CA LEU A 67 -12.25 13.06 -3.24
C LEU A 67 -11.56 11.81 -2.69
N TYR A 68 -10.50 11.98 -1.91
CA TYR A 68 -9.77 10.83 -1.38
C TYR A 68 -10.53 10.07 -0.30
N GLU A 69 -11.43 10.73 0.41
CA GLU A 69 -12.26 10.12 1.46
C GLU A 69 -13.48 9.36 0.92
N SER A 70 -13.89 9.61 -0.33
CA SER A 70 -15.01 8.91 -0.96
C SER A 70 -14.54 7.80 -1.91
N PRO A 71 -14.80 6.51 -1.58
CA PRO A 71 -14.54 5.39 -2.49
C PRO A 71 -15.23 5.56 -3.84
N GLU A 72 -16.46 6.09 -3.85
CA GLU A 72 -17.27 6.27 -5.05
C GLU A 72 -16.65 7.32 -5.96
N LYS A 73 -16.26 8.49 -5.41
CA LYS A 73 -15.60 9.56 -6.17
C LYS A 73 -14.26 9.08 -6.75
N LYS A 74 -13.46 8.35 -5.97
CA LYS A 74 -12.19 7.74 -6.45
C LYS A 74 -12.45 6.76 -7.58
N GLN A 75 -13.45 5.89 -7.46
CA GLN A 75 -13.77 4.92 -8.49
C GLN A 75 -14.27 5.61 -9.77
N GLN A 76 -15.06 6.66 -9.64
CA GLN A 76 -15.52 7.46 -10.79
C GLN A 76 -14.35 8.12 -11.51
N LEU A 77 -13.43 8.75 -10.78
CA LEU A 77 -12.24 9.37 -11.32
C LEU A 77 -11.36 8.35 -12.06
N LEU A 78 -11.19 7.18 -11.46
CA LEU A 78 -10.40 6.10 -12.05
C LEU A 78 -11.05 5.55 -13.34
N ARG A 79 -12.37 5.43 -13.39
CA ARG A 79 -13.09 5.07 -14.60
C ARG A 79 -12.90 6.11 -15.70
N GLN A 80 -13.05 7.39 -15.38
CA GLN A 80 -12.84 8.48 -16.33
C GLN A 80 -11.41 8.45 -16.91
N TYR A 81 -10.41 8.18 -16.06
CA TYR A 81 -9.02 8.03 -16.52
C TYR A 81 -8.85 6.81 -17.43
N THR A 82 -9.35 5.64 -17.03
CA THR A 82 -9.23 4.42 -17.83
C THR A 82 -9.99 4.51 -19.15
N GLU A 83 -11.15 5.18 -19.18
CA GLU A 83 -11.91 5.43 -20.40
C GLU A 83 -11.14 6.32 -21.38
N LYS A 84 -10.48 7.38 -20.89
CA LYS A 84 -9.62 8.24 -21.71
C LYS A 84 -8.43 7.49 -22.33
N CYS A 85 -7.92 6.45 -21.66
CA CYS A 85 -6.76 5.68 -22.10
C CYS A 85 -7.11 4.32 -22.74
N ALA A 86 -8.41 4.01 -22.94
CA ALA A 86 -8.86 2.64 -23.24
C ALA A 86 -8.40 2.10 -24.60
N HIS A 87 -8.27 2.94 -25.60
CA HIS A 87 -7.94 2.53 -26.98
C HIS A 87 -6.68 3.23 -27.49
N ASP A 88 -6.67 4.54 -27.46
CA ASP A 88 -5.57 5.39 -27.87
C ASP A 88 -5.43 6.57 -26.90
N ILE A 89 -4.21 7.04 -26.73
CA ILE A 89 -3.96 8.33 -26.08
C ILE A 89 -3.97 9.42 -27.15
N SER A 90 -4.42 10.63 -26.80
CA SER A 90 -4.57 11.75 -27.73
C SER A 90 -3.26 12.18 -28.39
N GLY A 91 -2.14 11.90 -27.73
CA GLY A 91 -0.82 12.41 -28.14
C GLY A 91 -0.59 13.87 -27.75
N ASN A 92 -1.60 14.54 -27.17
CA ASN A 92 -1.46 15.89 -26.63
C ASN A 92 -0.75 15.87 -25.27
N THR A 93 -0.10 16.98 -24.94
CA THR A 93 0.55 17.18 -23.65
C THR A 93 0.00 18.39 -22.93
N ILE A 94 0.08 18.34 -21.59
CA ILE A 94 -0.13 19.49 -20.73
C ILE A 94 1.15 19.81 -19.99
N VAL A 95 1.33 21.09 -19.65
CA VAL A 95 2.49 21.57 -18.90
C VAL A 95 2.10 21.72 -17.43
N ILE A 96 2.84 21.06 -16.55
CA ILE A 96 2.63 21.12 -15.10
C ILE A 96 3.85 21.71 -14.42
N ARG A 97 3.64 22.60 -13.46
CA ARG A 97 4.71 23.15 -12.63
C ARG A 97 5.19 22.10 -11.62
N LEU A 98 6.51 22.00 -11.42
CA LEU A 98 7.10 21.01 -10.51
C LEU A 98 6.66 21.22 -9.05
N ASP A 99 6.52 22.46 -8.60
CA ASP A 99 6.05 22.78 -7.26
C ASP A 99 4.59 22.36 -7.02
N GLN A 100 3.74 22.48 -8.04
CA GLN A 100 2.35 22.03 -7.98
C GLN A 100 2.26 20.50 -7.95
N LEU A 101 3.01 19.85 -8.83
CA LEU A 101 3.02 18.37 -8.90
C LEU A 101 3.59 17.75 -7.63
N SER A 102 4.71 18.27 -7.12
CA SER A 102 5.32 17.74 -5.89
C SER A 102 4.39 17.88 -4.68
N ARG A 103 3.68 19.01 -4.53
CA ARG A 103 2.67 19.17 -3.47
C ARG A 103 1.52 18.18 -3.61
N ASN A 104 0.99 18.02 -4.82
CA ASN A 104 -0.12 17.09 -5.07
C ASN A 104 0.26 15.63 -4.72
N LEU A 105 1.47 15.20 -5.09
CA LEU A 105 1.96 13.86 -4.75
C LEU A 105 2.17 13.69 -3.25
N ASP A 106 2.72 14.71 -2.58
CA ASP A 106 2.91 14.69 -1.12
C ASP A 106 1.60 14.59 -0.37
N GLU A 107 0.61 15.40 -0.72
CA GLU A 107 -0.71 15.41 -0.08
C GLU A 107 -1.41 14.05 -0.21
N LYS A 108 -1.36 13.43 -1.39
CA LYS A 108 -1.90 12.10 -1.62
C LYS A 108 -1.20 11.03 -0.81
N ALA A 109 0.14 11.06 -0.80
CA ALA A 109 0.94 10.11 -0.05
C ALA A 109 0.69 10.25 1.46
N ASP A 110 0.65 11.48 1.98
CA ASP A 110 0.37 11.75 3.39
C ASP A 110 -1.01 11.22 3.79
N TRP A 111 -2.03 11.49 2.97
CA TRP A 111 -3.36 10.97 3.21
C TRP A 111 -3.38 9.44 3.25
N MET A 112 -2.70 8.77 2.29
CA MET A 112 -2.59 7.30 2.26
C MET A 112 -1.92 6.76 3.52
N MET A 113 -0.75 7.30 3.88
CA MET A 113 0.03 6.87 5.04
C MET A 113 -0.72 7.10 6.36
N GLU A 114 -1.39 8.24 6.53
CA GLU A 114 -2.22 8.55 7.70
C GLU A 114 -3.36 7.55 7.86
N ASN A 115 -4.05 7.21 6.76
CA ASN A 115 -5.15 6.25 6.79
C ASN A 115 -4.66 4.84 7.16
N ILE A 116 -3.50 4.41 6.61
CA ILE A 116 -2.89 3.12 6.94
C ILE A 116 -2.53 3.09 8.43
N ARG A 117 -1.84 4.09 8.94
CA ARG A 117 -1.47 4.17 10.38
C ARG A 117 -2.68 4.06 11.29
N ARG A 118 -3.79 4.66 10.91
CA ARG A 118 -5.01 4.71 11.71
C ARG A 118 -5.85 3.44 11.62
N ARG A 119 -5.96 2.84 10.44
CA ARG A 119 -6.93 1.77 10.16
C ARG A 119 -6.34 0.38 10.17
N GLU A 120 -5.04 0.26 9.81
CA GLU A 120 -4.42 -1.03 9.56
C GLU A 120 -3.52 -1.51 10.71
N TRP A 121 -3.47 -0.76 11.81
CA TRP A 121 -2.64 -1.12 12.95
C TRP A 121 -3.31 -2.19 13.80
N VAL A 122 -2.73 -3.39 13.82
CA VAL A 122 -3.12 -4.52 14.67
C VAL A 122 -2.36 -4.44 16.00
N LYS A 123 -3.03 -4.74 17.11
CA LYS A 123 -2.42 -4.77 18.45
C LYS A 123 -2.64 -6.13 19.12
N ASP A 124 -1.59 -6.60 19.81
CA ASP A 124 -1.62 -7.75 20.70
C ASP A 124 -0.81 -7.42 21.98
N GLY A 125 -1.46 -6.87 22.98
CA GLY A 125 -0.81 -6.34 24.18
C GLY A 125 0.17 -5.21 23.85
N GLU A 126 1.46 -5.44 24.14
CA GLU A 126 2.54 -4.49 23.79
C GLU A 126 3.08 -4.65 22.36
N ASN A 127 2.65 -5.68 21.65
CA ASN A 127 3.07 -5.95 20.29
C ASN A 127 2.14 -5.23 19.31
N GLY A 128 2.66 -4.95 18.12
CA GLY A 128 1.85 -4.36 17.06
C GLY A 128 2.50 -4.50 15.71
N TRP A 129 1.68 -4.58 14.68
CA TRP A 129 2.07 -4.68 13.28
C TRP A 129 0.96 -4.17 12.38
N PHE A 130 1.22 -4.00 11.09
CA PHE A 130 0.21 -3.59 10.12
C PHE A 130 -0.47 -4.81 9.48
N ASN A 131 -1.79 -4.73 9.29
CA ASN A 131 -2.46 -5.56 8.32
C ASN A 131 -2.02 -5.15 6.91
N GLY A 132 -1.55 -6.10 6.13
CA GLY A 132 -1.04 -5.84 4.78
C GLY A 132 -2.01 -6.21 3.67
N TYR A 133 -3.06 -6.97 3.97
CA TYR A 133 -3.95 -7.51 2.94
C TYR A 133 -5.38 -7.68 3.42
N TYR A 134 -6.31 -7.57 2.45
CA TYR A 134 -7.72 -7.94 2.61
C TYR A 134 -8.07 -9.04 1.61
N ASP A 135 -8.90 -9.98 2.05
CA ASP A 135 -9.44 -11.05 1.20
C ASP A 135 -10.60 -10.56 0.29
N ASP A 136 -11.12 -11.44 -0.56
CA ASP A 136 -12.25 -11.16 -1.46
C ASP A 136 -13.53 -10.75 -0.74
N HIS A 137 -13.65 -11.08 0.54
CA HIS A 137 -14.76 -10.73 1.42
C HIS A 137 -14.48 -9.48 2.26
N LYS A 138 -13.41 -8.73 1.97
CA LYS A 138 -12.99 -7.52 2.69
C LYS A 138 -12.63 -7.77 4.16
N ARG A 139 -12.16 -8.97 4.50
CA ARG A 139 -11.67 -9.31 5.83
C ARG A 139 -10.15 -9.10 5.88
N PRO A 140 -9.62 -8.49 6.96
CA PRO A 140 -8.18 -8.37 7.12
C PRO A 140 -7.56 -9.75 7.25
N VAL A 141 -6.46 -9.98 6.54
CA VAL A 141 -5.71 -11.25 6.59
C VAL A 141 -4.90 -11.33 7.88
N GLU A 142 -4.27 -10.23 8.28
CA GLU A 142 -3.47 -10.15 9.49
C GLU A 142 -4.31 -9.63 10.66
N ARG A 143 -4.21 -10.32 11.81
CA ARG A 143 -4.99 -9.99 13.01
C ARG A 143 -4.45 -10.69 14.25
N ALA A 144 -4.91 -10.26 15.43
CA ALA A 144 -4.73 -10.95 16.69
C ALA A 144 -6.10 -11.18 17.31
N GLU A 145 -6.59 -12.42 17.27
CA GLU A 145 -7.90 -12.81 17.82
C GLU A 145 -7.82 -14.20 18.45
N ASN A 146 -8.50 -14.38 19.57
CA ASN A 146 -8.65 -15.70 20.22
C ASN A 146 -7.33 -16.46 20.43
N SER A 147 -6.27 -15.79 20.80
CA SER A 147 -4.91 -16.34 20.94
C SER A 147 -4.24 -16.78 19.62
N GLN A 148 -4.86 -16.49 18.49
CA GLN A 148 -4.26 -16.68 17.18
C GLN A 148 -3.67 -15.38 16.67
N VAL A 149 -2.38 -15.40 16.32
CA VAL A 149 -1.68 -14.29 15.71
C VAL A 149 -1.45 -14.58 14.24
N ARG A 150 -1.95 -13.70 13.39
CA ARG A 150 -1.63 -13.71 11.97
C ARG A 150 -0.80 -12.47 11.67
N MET A 151 0.44 -12.68 11.31
CA MET A 151 1.40 -11.66 10.95
C MET A 151 2.18 -12.10 9.72
N MET A 152 2.35 -11.19 8.78
CA MET A 152 3.16 -11.38 7.57
C MET A 152 4.34 -10.42 7.58
N LEU A 153 5.53 -10.95 7.29
CA LEU A 153 6.77 -10.17 7.25
C LEU A 153 6.72 -9.07 6.17
N THR A 154 6.22 -9.42 4.99
CA THR A 154 6.21 -8.52 3.83
C THR A 154 5.43 -7.24 4.10
N SER A 155 4.28 -7.33 4.77
CA SER A 155 3.47 -6.17 5.14
C SER A 155 4.27 -5.17 5.95
N GLN A 156 5.08 -5.66 6.89
CA GLN A 156 5.89 -4.84 7.77
C GLN A 156 7.08 -4.22 7.02
N VAL A 157 7.71 -4.99 6.16
CA VAL A 157 8.83 -4.50 5.34
C VAL A 157 8.38 -3.32 4.48
N PHE A 158 7.25 -3.43 3.78
CA PHE A 158 6.74 -2.33 2.97
C PHE A 158 6.33 -1.10 3.79
N ALA A 159 5.72 -1.30 4.97
CA ALA A 159 5.36 -0.19 5.85
C ALA A 159 6.59 0.57 6.37
N ILE A 160 7.69 -0.14 6.67
CA ILE A 160 8.95 0.47 7.11
C ILE A 160 9.67 1.15 5.94
N MET A 161 9.86 0.45 4.82
CA MET A 161 10.59 0.97 3.65
C MET A 161 9.94 2.22 3.07
N SER A 162 8.62 2.28 3.04
CA SER A 162 7.87 3.43 2.54
C SER A 162 7.85 4.62 3.49
N LYS A 163 8.36 4.47 4.71
CA LYS A 163 8.22 5.44 5.81
C LYS A 163 6.75 5.64 6.25
N THR A 164 5.88 4.69 5.93
CA THR A 164 4.52 4.67 6.47
C THR A 164 4.54 4.44 7.98
N ALA A 165 5.30 3.46 8.46
CA ALA A 165 5.47 3.20 9.88
C ALA A 165 6.24 4.34 10.57
N GLN A 166 5.74 4.80 11.72
CA GLN A 166 6.41 5.75 12.59
C GLN A 166 7.42 5.03 13.51
N LYS A 167 8.30 5.77 14.16
CA LYS A 167 9.39 5.19 14.96
C LYS A 167 8.92 4.20 16.01
N ASP A 168 7.91 4.56 16.78
CA ASP A 168 7.30 3.71 17.81
C ASP A 168 6.64 2.45 17.21
N GLN A 169 6.03 2.59 16.05
CA GLN A 169 5.46 1.49 15.29
C GLN A 169 6.56 0.55 14.77
N ILE A 170 7.68 1.08 14.26
CA ILE A 170 8.83 0.27 13.82
C ILE A 170 9.39 -0.55 15.00
N GLU A 171 9.58 0.07 16.15
CA GLU A 171 10.04 -0.63 17.36
C GLU A 171 9.09 -1.77 17.76
N SER A 172 7.79 -1.52 17.70
CA SER A 172 6.76 -2.53 17.98
C SER A 172 6.73 -3.65 16.93
N ILE A 173 6.87 -3.31 15.64
CA ILE A 173 6.97 -4.29 14.55
C ILE A 173 8.18 -5.19 14.74
N CYS A 174 9.36 -4.65 15.04
CA CYS A 174 10.56 -5.45 15.28
C CYS A 174 10.37 -6.44 16.43
N LYS A 175 9.83 -5.98 17.57
CA LYS A 175 9.51 -6.86 18.70
C LYS A 175 8.50 -7.95 18.33
N SER A 176 7.48 -7.61 17.55
CA SER A 176 6.47 -8.56 17.08
C SER A 176 7.09 -9.59 16.13
N ALA A 177 7.93 -9.16 15.20
CA ALA A 177 8.63 -10.06 14.29
C ALA A 177 9.56 -11.03 15.03
N ASP A 178 10.34 -10.54 15.98
CA ASP A 178 11.20 -11.38 16.82
C ASP A 178 10.40 -12.42 17.61
N LYS A 179 9.23 -12.05 18.08
CA LYS A 179 8.37 -12.92 18.88
C LYS A 179 7.62 -13.95 18.05
N TYR A 180 7.08 -13.56 16.89
CA TYR A 180 6.11 -14.36 16.14
C TYR A 180 6.68 -14.99 14.86
N LEU A 181 7.68 -14.36 14.25
CA LEU A 181 8.21 -14.79 12.95
C LEU A 181 9.62 -15.39 13.04
N PHE A 182 10.42 -15.03 14.06
CA PHE A 182 11.80 -15.49 14.13
C PHE A 182 11.89 -16.98 14.44
N GLU A 183 12.54 -17.74 13.54
CA GLU A 183 12.79 -19.18 13.68
C GLU A 183 14.24 -19.42 14.05
N ARG A 184 14.48 -19.82 15.30
CA ARG A 184 15.83 -19.99 15.85
C ARG A 184 16.63 -21.07 15.14
N GLN A 185 16.00 -22.19 14.74
CA GLN A 185 16.68 -23.29 14.10
C GLN A 185 17.16 -22.94 12.69
N ALA A 186 16.33 -22.15 11.96
CA ALA A 186 16.67 -21.68 10.63
C ALA A 186 17.55 -20.42 10.65
N GLY A 187 17.62 -19.72 11.79
CA GLY A 187 18.36 -18.46 11.91
C GLY A 187 17.77 -17.32 11.08
N GLY A 188 16.45 -17.30 10.88
CA GLY A 188 15.79 -16.31 10.04
C GLY A 188 14.33 -16.10 10.40
N TYR A 189 13.67 -15.18 9.66
CA TYR A 189 12.26 -14.88 9.84
C TYR A 189 11.42 -15.67 8.86
N ARG A 190 10.31 -16.25 9.35
CA ARG A 190 9.27 -16.82 8.50
C ARG A 190 8.59 -15.72 7.71
N LEU A 191 8.05 -16.07 6.55
CA LEU A 191 7.28 -15.14 5.72
C LEU A 191 5.98 -14.74 6.41
N ASN A 192 5.36 -15.67 7.13
CA ASN A 192 4.16 -15.47 7.92
C ASN A 192 4.11 -16.40 9.13
N THR A 193 3.27 -16.08 10.13
CA THR A 193 2.95 -16.98 11.23
C THR A 193 2.16 -18.18 10.70
N ASN A 194 2.15 -19.28 11.44
CA ASN A 194 1.26 -20.40 11.15
C ASN A 194 -0.20 -19.96 11.43
N PHE A 195 -1.08 -20.01 10.44
CA PHE A 195 -2.48 -19.61 10.57
C PHE A 195 -3.36 -20.71 11.16
N HIS A 196 -2.82 -21.93 11.35
CA HIS A 196 -3.51 -23.09 11.94
C HIS A 196 -4.86 -23.44 11.28
N GLU A 197 -5.02 -23.12 10.01
CA GLU A 197 -6.27 -23.34 9.27
C GLU A 197 -6.03 -24.26 8.08
N GLU A 198 -6.61 -25.45 8.16
CA GLU A 198 -6.63 -26.42 7.05
C GLU A 198 -7.86 -26.17 6.15
N LYS A 199 -7.95 -24.96 5.60
CA LYS A 199 -9.07 -24.56 4.72
C LYS A 199 -8.53 -24.28 3.33
N PHE A 200 -8.37 -25.32 2.54
CA PHE A 200 -7.85 -25.22 1.17
C PHE A 200 -8.70 -24.36 0.23
N ASP A 201 -9.99 -24.21 0.53
CA ASP A 201 -10.90 -23.31 -0.16
C ASP A 201 -10.61 -21.81 0.06
N LEU A 202 -9.88 -21.49 1.13
CA LEU A 202 -9.44 -20.12 1.42
C LEU A 202 -8.05 -19.78 0.84
N GLY A 203 -7.37 -20.77 0.26
CA GLY A 203 -6.07 -20.62 -0.35
C GLY A 203 -4.92 -21.31 0.39
N ARG A 204 -3.81 -21.46 -0.29
CA ARG A 204 -2.63 -22.19 0.20
C ARG A 204 -2.05 -21.61 1.48
N MET A 205 -2.15 -20.31 1.67
CA MET A 205 -1.65 -19.65 2.88
C MET A 205 -2.36 -20.13 4.15
N PHE A 206 -3.63 -20.47 4.06
CA PHE A 206 -4.41 -21.03 5.17
C PHE A 206 -4.23 -22.54 5.32
N GLY A 207 -3.78 -23.23 4.29
CA GLY A 207 -3.58 -24.68 4.30
C GLY A 207 -2.16 -25.12 4.70
N PHE A 208 -1.15 -24.29 4.49
CA PHE A 208 0.27 -24.66 4.62
C PHE A 208 1.09 -23.70 5.47
N ALA A 209 0.48 -22.74 6.14
CA ALA A 209 1.18 -21.76 6.96
C ALA A 209 1.75 -22.35 8.26
#